data_fede9dcef7cfb9f92e2d87d02e8e9224
#
_entry.id   fede9dcef7cfb9f92e2d87d02e8e9224
#
_cell.length_a   1.000
_cell.length_b   1.000
_cell.length_c   1.000
_cell.angle_alpha   90.00
_cell.angle_beta   90.00
_cell.angle_gamma   90.00
#
_symmetry.space_group_name_H-M   'P 1'
#
loop_
_entity.id
_entity.type
_entity.pdbx_description
1 polymer ?
#
loop_
_entity_poly.entity_id
_entity_poly.type
_entity_poly.pdbx_seq_one_letter_code
_entity_poly.pdbx_strand_id
1 'polypeptide(L)'
;MLDDKDLSEGGYALYHSVGHRPNGSQEMATALANFSTMWTSPIADVWPRTLELLEEFRQSFAMLVDRSASSDEVGLVDSVTSGLQRIIDGLGPDYLEGKSVLIADDAFPSLHFLLQGMQQILKFKIKRVSIRQGQYHVENSDYIKELKNEDVALALVTWVSSTTSARVDLKTIAEEAPQNCILVCDATQCLGVRKLELPKRFDALISTSLKWLCGTAGAGVVWVRKSQLELFSPKFRGWFSQENPMNWDIDNFNLAPSSKRFENGTPNPLPYIAGLPGLNWVVKGGNLRQEKHNHRMTSELIELLLEKQIDLVTPTASNARGGSVMVNVGTVETARSVIDDCASESVLIDNRGGLLRFSPGILTEDFAVECFVSCILRNS
;
A
#
# COMPACT_ATOMS: atom_id res chain seq x y z
N MET A 1 -11.87 5.19 -27.15
CA MET A 1 -11.85 6.47 -26.43
C MET A 1 -13.07 6.45 -25.54
N LEU A 2 -12.89 6.62 -24.25
CA LEU A 2 -14.00 6.79 -23.32
C LEU A 2 -14.65 8.14 -23.64
N ASP A 3 -15.98 8.19 -23.69
CA ASP A 3 -16.70 9.45 -23.92
C ASP A 3 -16.43 10.40 -22.73
N ASP A 4 -16.23 11.69 -22.98
CA ASP A 4 -15.99 12.71 -21.94
C ASP A 4 -17.11 12.79 -20.88
N LYS A 5 -18.23 12.11 -21.10
CA LYS A 5 -19.35 11.99 -20.15
C LYS A 5 -19.13 10.99 -19.02
N ASP A 6 -18.14 10.07 -19.15
CA ASP A 6 -17.88 9.02 -18.15
C ASP A 6 -16.88 9.44 -17.06
N LEU A 7 -16.36 10.66 -17.11
CA LEU A 7 -15.36 11.18 -16.16
C LEU A 7 -16.01 12.16 -15.18
N SER A 8 -16.79 11.64 -14.23
CA SER A 8 -17.22 12.43 -13.09
C SER A 8 -16.06 12.55 -12.08
N GLU A 9 -15.04 13.34 -12.41
CA GLU A 9 -13.91 13.56 -11.52
C GLU A 9 -14.39 13.95 -10.11
N GLY A 10 -15.39 14.82 -10.01
CA GLY A 10 -15.96 15.29 -8.75
C GLY A 10 -16.70 14.23 -7.93
N GLY A 11 -17.20 13.17 -8.54
CA GLY A 11 -17.90 12.06 -7.86
C GLY A 11 -17.00 10.84 -7.60
N TYR A 12 -15.73 10.86 -7.98
CA TYR A 12 -14.84 9.70 -7.82
C TYR A 12 -14.40 9.50 -6.37
N ALA A 13 -14.84 8.40 -5.75
CA ALA A 13 -14.52 8.03 -4.37
C ALA A 13 -13.92 6.61 -4.24
N LEU A 14 -13.04 6.23 -5.17
CA LEU A 14 -12.39 4.91 -5.26
C LEU A 14 -10.87 4.96 -5.04
N TYR A 15 -10.35 5.97 -4.34
CA TYR A 15 -8.89 6.15 -4.14
C TYR A 15 -8.20 4.99 -3.41
N HIS A 16 -8.94 4.21 -2.63
CA HIS A 16 -8.43 2.96 -2.06
C HIS A 16 -8.06 1.91 -3.13
N SER A 17 -8.52 2.07 -4.36
CA SER A 17 -8.28 1.19 -5.51
C SER A 17 -7.28 1.82 -6.49
N VAL A 18 -7.64 2.96 -7.09
CA VAL A 18 -6.81 3.73 -8.01
C VAL A 18 -6.84 5.20 -7.62
N GLY A 19 -5.68 5.79 -7.40
CA GLY A 19 -5.56 7.20 -7.06
C GLY A 19 -5.47 8.10 -8.29
N HIS A 20 -6.12 9.25 -8.21
CA HIS A 20 -6.09 10.30 -9.22
C HIS A 20 -5.60 11.63 -8.65
N ARG A 21 -5.14 12.53 -9.52
CA ARG A 21 -4.68 13.85 -9.14
C ARG A 21 -4.85 14.86 -10.28
N PRO A 22 -4.86 16.16 -10.01
CA PRO A 22 -4.90 17.16 -11.07
C PRO A 22 -3.76 16.95 -12.08
N ASN A 23 -4.06 17.06 -13.36
CA ASN A 23 -3.15 16.85 -14.50
C ASN A 23 -2.51 15.45 -14.56
N GLY A 24 -2.99 14.47 -13.79
CA GLY A 24 -2.37 13.14 -13.66
C GLY A 24 -2.30 12.40 -14.99
N SER A 25 -3.37 12.39 -15.75
CA SER A 25 -3.46 11.75 -17.07
C SER A 25 -2.44 12.33 -18.05
N GLN A 26 -2.39 13.66 -18.17
CA GLN A 26 -1.48 14.33 -19.10
C GLN A 26 0.00 14.11 -18.75
N GLU A 27 0.35 14.21 -17.46
CA GLU A 27 1.73 14.03 -17.01
C GLU A 27 2.20 12.58 -17.16
N MET A 28 1.34 11.60 -16.88
CA MET A 28 1.61 10.18 -17.14
C MET A 28 1.80 9.90 -18.62
N ALA A 29 0.90 10.41 -19.47
CA ALA A 29 1.02 10.24 -20.92
C ALA A 29 2.31 10.85 -21.44
N THR A 30 2.71 12.02 -20.97
CA THR A 30 3.98 12.68 -21.33
C THR A 30 5.19 11.85 -20.91
N ALA A 31 5.19 11.32 -19.69
CA ALA A 31 6.28 10.48 -19.17
C ALA A 31 6.45 9.21 -20.04
N LEU A 32 5.35 8.55 -20.36
CA LEU A 32 5.35 7.35 -21.20
C LEU A 32 5.76 7.63 -22.64
N ALA A 33 5.31 8.74 -23.24
CA ALA A 33 5.71 9.16 -24.59
C ALA A 33 7.21 9.47 -24.68
N ASN A 34 7.74 10.18 -23.70
CA ASN A 34 9.18 10.49 -23.62
C ASN A 34 10.01 9.19 -23.47
N PHE A 35 9.56 8.28 -22.61
CA PHE A 35 10.22 6.99 -22.45
C PHE A 35 10.16 6.17 -23.75
N SER A 36 9.01 6.08 -24.39
CA SER A 36 8.85 5.35 -25.66
C SER A 36 9.79 5.89 -26.74
N THR A 37 9.89 7.21 -26.87
CA THR A 37 10.82 7.86 -27.82
C THR A 37 12.28 7.50 -27.51
N MET A 38 12.67 7.57 -26.25
CA MET A 38 14.02 7.19 -25.81
C MET A 38 14.30 5.71 -26.06
N TRP A 39 13.37 4.84 -25.66
CA TRP A 39 13.53 3.38 -25.72
C TRP A 39 13.67 2.84 -27.14
N THR A 40 12.97 3.45 -28.09
CA THR A 40 13.01 3.06 -29.51
C THR A 40 14.09 3.78 -30.33
N SER A 41 14.82 4.70 -29.73
CA SER A 41 15.93 5.38 -30.39
C SER A 41 17.19 4.50 -30.43
N PRO A 42 17.92 4.46 -31.53
CA PRO A 42 19.17 3.67 -31.64
C PRO A 42 20.36 4.40 -30.99
N ILE A 43 20.28 4.58 -29.67
CA ILE A 43 21.30 5.24 -28.85
C ILE A 43 21.92 4.26 -27.86
N ALA A 44 23.20 4.44 -27.53
CA ALA A 44 23.93 3.51 -26.67
C ALA A 44 23.53 3.62 -25.18
N ASP A 45 22.95 4.72 -24.74
CA ASP A 45 22.67 5.04 -23.35
C ASP A 45 21.19 4.82 -22.92
N VAL A 46 20.43 4.01 -23.65
CA VAL A 46 19.03 3.65 -23.32
C VAL A 46 18.94 3.05 -21.91
N TRP A 47 19.79 2.08 -21.59
CA TRP A 47 19.80 1.45 -20.27
C TRP A 47 20.27 2.39 -19.15
N PRO A 48 21.40 3.11 -19.26
CA PRO A 48 21.76 4.12 -18.26
C PRO A 48 20.62 5.08 -17.93
N ARG A 49 19.99 5.68 -18.93
CA ARG A 49 18.83 6.60 -18.72
C ARG A 49 17.62 5.92 -18.08
N THR A 50 17.35 4.68 -18.46
CA THR A 50 16.27 3.91 -17.86
C THR A 50 16.53 3.68 -16.36
N LEU A 51 17.76 3.31 -16.01
CA LEU A 51 18.17 3.09 -14.62
C LEU A 51 18.15 4.38 -13.80
N GLU A 52 18.45 5.53 -14.39
CA GLU A 52 18.31 6.85 -13.74
C GLU A 52 16.85 7.14 -13.36
N LEU A 53 15.90 6.85 -14.24
CA LEU A 53 14.46 7.02 -13.95
C LEU A 53 13.98 6.10 -12.81
N LEU A 54 14.46 4.85 -12.80
CA LEU A 54 14.17 3.92 -11.71
C LEU A 54 14.81 4.39 -10.38
N GLU A 55 15.99 4.98 -10.44
CA GLU A 55 16.67 5.52 -9.26
C GLU A 55 15.94 6.77 -8.72
N GLU A 56 15.43 7.64 -9.62
CA GLU A 56 14.57 8.76 -9.21
C GLU A 56 13.32 8.28 -8.50
N PHE A 57 12.70 7.20 -8.98
CA PHE A 57 11.53 6.61 -8.31
C PHE A 57 11.90 6.09 -6.91
N ARG A 58 13.03 5.37 -6.76
CA ARG A 58 13.50 4.90 -5.45
C ARG A 58 13.75 6.06 -4.49
N GLN A 59 14.45 7.09 -4.94
CA GLN A 59 14.74 8.25 -4.11
C GLN A 59 13.46 8.98 -3.68
N SER A 60 12.52 9.19 -4.60
CA SER A 60 11.24 9.82 -4.29
C SER A 60 10.42 8.99 -3.30
N PHE A 61 10.44 7.66 -3.42
CA PHE A 61 9.78 6.79 -2.45
C PHE A 61 10.45 6.80 -1.08
N ALA A 62 11.79 6.75 -1.04
CA ALA A 62 12.55 6.82 0.21
C ALA A 62 12.19 8.07 1.02
N MET A 63 12.08 9.22 0.35
CA MET A 63 11.69 10.49 0.98
C MET A 63 10.29 10.50 1.61
N LEU A 64 9.39 9.60 1.19
CA LEU A 64 8.07 9.43 1.84
C LEU A 64 8.16 8.62 3.13
N VAL A 65 9.10 7.68 3.21
CA VAL A 65 9.31 6.87 4.42
C VAL A 65 10.05 7.66 5.48
N ASP A 66 11.18 8.25 5.10
CA ASP A 66 11.97 9.15 5.92
C ASP A 66 12.73 10.12 5.00
N ARG A 67 12.73 11.42 5.32
CA ARG A 67 13.42 12.43 4.51
C ARG A 67 14.94 12.23 4.45
N SER A 68 15.50 11.50 5.41
CA SER A 68 16.92 11.14 5.47
C SER A 68 17.21 9.77 4.83
N ALA A 69 16.18 9.02 4.40
CA ALA A 69 16.36 7.70 3.79
C ALA A 69 17.05 7.81 2.42
N SER A 70 17.85 6.81 2.12
CA SER A 70 18.53 6.65 0.84
C SER A 70 17.72 5.81 -0.12
N SER A 71 17.85 6.06 -1.42
CA SER A 71 17.35 5.17 -2.47
C SER A 71 17.87 3.72 -2.32
N ASP A 72 19.02 3.53 -1.69
CA ASP A 72 19.59 2.20 -1.38
C ASP A 72 18.69 1.37 -0.45
N GLU A 73 17.80 1.99 0.30
CA GLU A 73 16.84 1.29 1.17
C GLU A 73 15.58 0.83 0.42
N VAL A 74 15.43 1.18 -0.88
CA VAL A 74 14.25 0.87 -1.69
C VAL A 74 14.58 -0.15 -2.77
N GLY A 75 13.92 -1.30 -2.74
CA GLY A 75 13.89 -2.30 -3.81
C GLY A 75 12.59 -2.21 -4.61
N LEU A 76 12.67 -2.40 -5.93
CA LEU A 76 11.52 -2.37 -6.83
C LEU A 76 10.98 -3.78 -7.03
N VAL A 77 9.67 -3.94 -6.84
CA VAL A 77 8.94 -5.19 -7.00
C VAL A 77 7.61 -4.92 -7.73
N ASP A 78 7.00 -5.92 -8.32
CA ASP A 78 5.79 -5.73 -9.11
C ASP A 78 4.51 -5.54 -8.28
N SER A 79 4.52 -5.98 -7.01
CA SER A 79 3.36 -5.90 -6.12
C SER A 79 3.74 -5.96 -4.65
N VAL A 80 2.81 -5.59 -3.77
CA VAL A 80 2.95 -5.77 -2.31
C VAL A 80 3.14 -7.25 -1.95
N THR A 81 2.44 -8.14 -2.65
CA THR A 81 2.55 -9.58 -2.45
C THR A 81 3.97 -10.08 -2.74
N SER A 82 4.56 -9.67 -3.87
CA SER A 82 5.95 -10.04 -4.17
C SER A 82 6.95 -9.34 -3.26
N GLY A 83 6.64 -8.15 -2.79
CA GLY A 83 7.44 -7.48 -1.76
C GLY A 83 7.53 -8.29 -0.47
N LEU A 84 6.40 -8.74 0.06
CA LEU A 84 6.37 -9.63 1.23
C LEU A 84 7.08 -10.96 0.94
N GLN A 85 6.86 -11.54 -0.23
CA GLN A 85 7.54 -12.77 -0.64
C GLN A 85 9.07 -12.61 -0.57
N ARG A 86 9.62 -11.47 -1.06
CA ARG A 86 11.05 -11.20 -1.02
C ARG A 86 11.60 -11.06 0.39
N ILE A 87 10.85 -10.42 1.29
CA ILE A 87 11.20 -10.30 2.71
C ILE A 87 11.25 -11.69 3.37
N ILE A 88 10.20 -12.49 3.22
CA ILE A 88 10.11 -13.83 3.79
C ILE A 88 11.19 -14.76 3.23
N ASP A 89 11.41 -14.75 1.91
CA ASP A 89 12.47 -15.51 1.24
C ASP A 89 13.86 -15.06 1.72
N GLY A 90 14.03 -13.76 1.94
CA GLY A 90 15.28 -13.18 2.39
C GLY A 90 15.69 -13.61 3.81
N LEU A 91 14.71 -13.81 4.70
CA LEU A 91 14.94 -14.36 6.04
C LEU A 91 15.26 -15.87 5.97
N GLY A 92 14.57 -16.60 5.10
CA GLY A 92 14.79 -18.00 4.85
C GLY A 92 14.44 -18.94 6.02
N PRO A 93 14.68 -20.25 5.85
CA PRO A 93 14.35 -21.26 6.87
C PRO A 93 15.16 -21.09 8.15
N ASP A 94 16.43 -20.73 8.07
CA ASP A 94 17.31 -20.58 9.25
C ASP A 94 16.75 -19.58 10.27
N TYR A 95 15.99 -18.60 9.80
CA TYR A 95 15.37 -17.61 10.67
C TYR A 95 13.92 -17.97 11.06
N LEU A 96 13.17 -18.62 10.17
CA LEU A 96 11.71 -18.77 10.27
C LEU A 96 11.25 -20.18 10.70
N GLU A 97 12.05 -21.24 10.46
CA GLU A 97 11.61 -22.62 10.72
C GLU A 97 11.20 -22.83 12.19
N GLY A 98 10.01 -23.39 12.38
CA GLY A 98 9.42 -23.66 13.70
C GLY A 98 8.88 -22.43 14.43
N LYS A 99 9.20 -21.21 13.98
CA LYS A 99 8.72 -19.94 14.57
C LYS A 99 7.42 -19.47 13.93
N SER A 100 6.85 -18.39 14.45
CA SER A 100 5.59 -17.82 13.97
C SER A 100 5.78 -16.56 13.15
N VAL A 101 4.99 -16.43 12.08
CA VAL A 101 4.76 -15.20 11.32
C VAL A 101 3.38 -14.69 11.69
N LEU A 102 3.32 -13.49 12.28
CA LEU A 102 2.10 -12.87 12.76
C LEU A 102 1.47 -12.00 11.66
N ILE A 103 0.16 -12.16 11.44
CA ILE A 103 -0.65 -11.37 10.51
C ILE A 103 -2.04 -11.13 11.08
N ALA A 104 -2.63 -9.94 10.85
CA ALA A 104 -4.00 -9.65 11.29
C ALA A 104 -5.06 -10.26 10.37
N ASP A 105 -6.22 -10.63 10.92
CA ASP A 105 -7.35 -11.17 10.16
C ASP A 105 -7.90 -10.21 9.10
N ASP A 106 -7.80 -8.90 9.33
CA ASP A 106 -8.21 -7.85 8.42
C ASP A 106 -7.10 -7.36 7.46
N ALA A 107 -5.95 -8.05 7.41
CA ALA A 107 -4.95 -7.84 6.39
C ALA A 107 -5.47 -8.23 4.99
N PHE A 108 -4.87 -7.66 3.95
CA PHE A 108 -5.32 -7.92 2.58
C PHE A 108 -5.17 -9.41 2.20
N PRO A 109 -6.20 -10.05 1.60
CA PRO A 109 -6.23 -11.50 1.38
C PRO A 109 -5.01 -12.10 0.67
N SER A 110 -4.41 -11.39 -0.29
CA SER A 110 -3.22 -11.87 -1.02
C SER A 110 -2.04 -12.17 -0.09
N LEU A 111 -1.91 -11.45 1.03
CA LEU A 111 -0.83 -11.65 2.00
C LEU A 111 -1.05 -12.95 2.78
N HIS A 112 -2.30 -13.27 3.14
CA HIS A 112 -2.66 -14.55 3.75
C HIS A 112 -2.37 -15.72 2.80
N PHE A 113 -2.78 -15.60 1.52
CA PHE A 113 -2.55 -16.66 0.52
C PHE A 113 -1.06 -16.89 0.28
N LEU A 114 -0.27 -15.82 0.21
CA LEU A 114 1.19 -15.92 0.11
C LEU A 114 1.80 -16.67 1.30
N LEU A 115 1.45 -16.27 2.52
CA LEU A 115 1.98 -16.89 3.73
C LEU A 115 1.60 -18.36 3.81
N GLN A 116 0.37 -18.75 3.45
CA GLN A 116 -0.06 -20.16 3.37
C GLN A 116 0.79 -20.98 2.40
N GLY A 117 1.13 -20.42 1.23
CA GLY A 117 2.02 -21.06 0.26
C GLY A 117 3.45 -21.20 0.77
N MET A 118 4.01 -20.12 1.31
CA MET A 118 5.40 -20.10 1.80
C MET A 118 5.60 -20.91 3.09
N GLN A 119 4.59 -21.01 3.94
CA GLN A 119 4.61 -21.85 5.14
C GLN A 119 4.97 -23.31 4.84
N GLN A 120 4.49 -23.84 3.72
CA GLN A 120 4.75 -25.21 3.31
C GLN A 120 6.24 -25.44 2.98
N ILE A 121 6.91 -24.42 2.48
CA ILE A 121 8.32 -24.46 2.04
C ILE A 121 9.25 -24.14 3.22
N LEU A 122 8.98 -23.06 3.96
CA LEU A 122 9.88 -22.53 4.99
C LEU A 122 9.56 -23.01 6.41
N LYS A 123 8.50 -23.83 6.57
CA LYS A 123 8.14 -24.52 7.83
C LYS A 123 7.89 -23.59 9.04
N PHE A 124 7.54 -22.32 8.82
CA PHE A 124 7.06 -21.44 9.88
C PHE A 124 5.59 -21.70 10.19
N LYS A 125 5.09 -21.15 11.30
CA LYS A 125 3.67 -21.19 11.68
C LYS A 125 3.04 -19.83 11.34
N ILE A 126 1.80 -19.84 10.83
CA ILE A 126 1.02 -18.61 10.68
C ILE A 126 0.25 -18.40 11.97
N LYS A 127 0.48 -17.26 12.60
CA LYS A 127 -0.26 -16.80 13.77
C LYS A 127 -1.15 -15.63 13.38
N ARG A 128 -2.41 -15.68 13.79
CA ARG A 128 -3.40 -14.67 13.41
C ARG A 128 -3.75 -13.80 14.60
N VAL A 129 -3.73 -12.48 14.39
CA VAL A 129 -4.38 -11.53 15.31
C VAL A 129 -5.85 -11.47 14.91
N SER A 130 -6.71 -12.07 15.74
CA SER A 130 -8.11 -12.26 15.38
C SER A 130 -8.96 -11.05 15.70
N ILE A 131 -9.94 -10.78 14.83
CA ILE A 131 -11.00 -9.81 15.07
C ILE A 131 -11.89 -10.33 16.20
N ARG A 132 -12.15 -9.51 17.22
CA ARG A 132 -13.05 -9.89 18.34
C ARG A 132 -14.48 -10.01 17.86
N GLN A 133 -15.26 -10.88 18.52
CA GLN A 133 -16.67 -11.04 18.22
C GLN A 133 -17.42 -9.71 18.35
N GLY A 134 -18.19 -9.33 17.33
CA GLY A 134 -18.96 -8.08 17.29
C GLY A 134 -18.12 -6.84 16.90
N GLN A 135 -16.85 -7.01 16.54
CA GLN A 135 -16.02 -5.95 15.98
C GLN A 135 -15.74 -6.17 14.49
N TYR A 136 -15.31 -5.12 13.81
CA TYR A 136 -15.01 -5.16 12.37
C TYR A 136 -13.51 -5.16 12.05
N HIS A 137 -12.65 -4.85 13.02
CA HIS A 137 -11.19 -4.73 12.84
C HIS A 137 -10.42 -5.21 14.05
N VAL A 138 -9.12 -5.39 13.88
CA VAL A 138 -8.19 -5.77 14.95
C VAL A 138 -7.78 -4.53 15.74
N GLU A 139 -7.75 -4.64 17.07
CA GLU A 139 -7.29 -3.59 17.97
C GLU A 139 -5.78 -3.67 18.23
N ASN A 140 -5.15 -2.54 18.59
CA ASN A 140 -3.74 -2.51 18.99
C ASN A 140 -3.44 -3.49 20.13
N SER A 141 -4.34 -3.62 21.11
CA SER A 141 -4.20 -4.54 22.23
C SER A 141 -4.15 -6.01 21.81
N ASP A 142 -4.80 -6.36 20.68
CA ASP A 142 -4.77 -7.71 20.14
C ASP A 142 -3.41 -8.03 19.49
N TYR A 143 -2.86 -7.07 18.72
CA TYR A 143 -1.49 -7.17 18.22
C TYR A 143 -0.48 -7.35 19.35
N ILE A 144 -0.53 -6.50 20.39
CA ILE A 144 0.38 -6.53 21.54
C ILE A 144 0.31 -7.87 22.26
N LYS A 145 -0.89 -8.39 22.48
CA LYS A 145 -1.10 -9.69 23.12
C LYS A 145 -0.39 -10.81 22.34
N GLU A 146 -0.55 -10.82 21.01
CA GLU A 146 0.03 -11.86 20.16
C GLU A 146 1.54 -11.68 19.95
N LEU A 147 2.05 -10.45 19.93
CA LEU A 147 3.48 -10.13 19.86
C LEU A 147 4.28 -10.62 21.09
N LYS A 148 3.65 -10.66 22.27
CA LYS A 148 4.31 -11.14 23.52
C LYS A 148 4.62 -12.64 23.51
N ASN A 149 4.20 -13.38 22.52
CA ASN A 149 4.59 -14.78 22.38
C ASN A 149 6.03 -14.87 21.85
N GLU A 150 6.87 -15.58 22.55
CA GLU A 150 8.33 -15.68 22.31
C GLU A 150 8.71 -16.28 20.96
N ASP A 151 7.78 -17.01 20.31
CA ASP A 151 8.01 -17.67 19.03
C ASP A 151 7.75 -16.78 17.80
N VAL A 152 7.27 -15.53 17.98
CA VAL A 152 6.98 -14.63 16.85
C VAL A 152 8.29 -14.06 16.28
N ALA A 153 8.69 -14.57 15.12
CA ALA A 153 9.90 -14.11 14.42
C ALA A 153 9.65 -12.90 13.52
N LEU A 154 8.45 -12.80 12.92
CA LEU A 154 8.06 -11.70 12.07
C LEU A 154 6.61 -11.30 12.34
N ALA A 155 6.35 -10.00 12.42
CA ALA A 155 5.01 -9.45 12.45
C ALA A 155 4.76 -8.55 11.23
N LEU A 156 3.79 -8.95 10.40
CA LEU A 156 3.28 -8.11 9.34
C LEU A 156 2.15 -7.23 9.91
N VAL A 157 2.44 -5.95 10.03
CA VAL A 157 1.52 -4.96 10.59
C VAL A 157 0.83 -4.21 9.44
N THR A 158 -0.45 -4.48 9.23
CA THR A 158 -1.28 -3.71 8.30
C THR A 158 -1.57 -2.35 8.94
N TRP A 159 -0.95 -1.28 8.42
CA TRP A 159 -1.11 0.05 9.01
C TRP A 159 -2.55 0.56 8.94
N VAL A 160 -3.19 0.35 7.78
CA VAL A 160 -4.63 0.65 7.59
C VAL A 160 -5.32 -0.52 6.93
N SER A 161 -6.37 -1.02 7.57
CA SER A 161 -7.19 -2.09 7.01
C SER A 161 -7.91 -1.66 5.72
N SER A 162 -7.84 -2.49 4.69
CA SER A 162 -8.53 -2.27 3.41
C SER A 162 -10.04 -2.49 3.48
N THR A 163 -10.51 -3.13 4.55
CA THR A 163 -11.92 -3.51 4.74
C THR A 163 -12.68 -2.52 5.62
N THR A 164 -12.00 -1.91 6.59
CA THR A 164 -12.64 -1.05 7.60
C THR A 164 -12.05 0.35 7.66
N SER A 165 -10.90 0.56 7.03
CA SER A 165 -10.08 1.77 7.18
C SER A 165 -9.57 2.01 8.61
N ALA A 166 -9.71 1.04 9.52
CA ALA A 166 -9.13 1.13 10.85
C ALA A 166 -7.60 1.23 10.75
N ARG A 167 -7.01 2.10 11.56
CA ARG A 167 -5.59 2.41 11.57
C ARG A 167 -4.93 1.98 12.86
N VAL A 168 -3.92 1.12 12.75
CA VAL A 168 -3.09 0.65 13.86
C VAL A 168 -2.11 1.75 14.29
N ASP A 169 -1.89 1.88 15.59
CA ASP A 169 -0.85 2.74 16.15
C ASP A 169 0.52 2.05 16.07
N LEU A 170 1.28 2.41 15.04
CA LEU A 170 2.60 1.85 14.79
C LEU A 170 3.59 2.12 15.94
N LYS A 171 3.41 3.25 16.69
CA LYS A 171 4.29 3.59 17.80
C LYS A 171 4.10 2.62 18.94
N THR A 172 2.88 2.39 19.36
CA THR A 172 2.55 1.44 20.42
C THR A 172 3.00 0.00 20.05
N ILE A 173 2.78 -0.42 18.80
CA ILE A 173 3.27 -1.73 18.32
C ILE A 173 4.80 -1.80 18.40
N ALA A 174 5.51 -0.75 17.98
CA ALA A 174 6.96 -0.70 18.01
C ALA A 174 7.55 -0.75 19.42
N GLU A 175 6.91 -0.11 20.39
CA GLU A 175 7.33 -0.07 21.78
C GLU A 175 7.16 -1.43 22.48
N GLU A 176 6.13 -2.18 22.13
CA GLU A 176 5.77 -3.45 22.75
C GLU A 176 6.35 -4.70 22.06
N ALA A 177 6.85 -4.54 20.82
CA ALA A 177 7.37 -5.66 20.06
C ALA A 177 8.72 -6.17 20.62
N PRO A 178 8.91 -7.50 20.72
CA PRO A 178 10.18 -8.11 21.12
C PRO A 178 11.32 -7.69 20.18
N GLN A 179 12.53 -7.54 20.71
CA GLN A 179 13.69 -7.08 19.95
C GLN A 179 14.10 -8.04 18.80
N ASN A 180 13.83 -9.32 18.97
CA ASN A 180 14.12 -10.37 17.98
C ASN A 180 12.99 -10.60 16.97
N CYS A 181 11.89 -9.86 17.05
CA CYS A 181 10.80 -9.92 16.07
C CYS A 181 11.04 -8.91 14.93
N ILE A 182 11.05 -9.34 13.69
CA ILE A 182 11.11 -8.45 12.52
C ILE A 182 9.73 -7.77 12.33
N LEU A 183 9.70 -6.44 12.31
CA LEU A 183 8.50 -5.68 12.07
C LEU A 183 8.44 -5.19 10.61
N VAL A 184 7.40 -5.61 9.89
CA VAL A 184 7.12 -5.21 8.51
C VAL A 184 5.81 -4.42 8.48
N CYS A 185 5.83 -3.19 7.97
CA CYS A 185 4.65 -2.36 7.80
C CYS A 185 4.06 -2.51 6.39
N ASP A 186 2.81 -2.92 6.26
CA ASP A 186 2.04 -2.73 5.03
C ASP A 186 1.39 -1.33 5.05
N ALA A 187 1.96 -0.40 4.28
CA ALA A 187 1.51 0.99 4.21
C ALA A 187 0.58 1.27 3.02
N THR A 188 0.11 0.25 2.34
CA THR A 188 -0.59 0.32 1.04
C THR A 188 -1.84 1.21 1.06
N GLN A 189 -2.63 1.17 2.13
CA GLN A 189 -3.90 1.92 2.20
C GLN A 189 -3.78 3.28 2.89
N CYS A 190 -2.56 3.71 3.21
CA CYS A 190 -2.38 4.94 3.97
C CYS A 190 -1.31 5.88 3.39
N LEU A 191 -0.25 5.32 2.79
CA LEU A 191 0.86 6.12 2.26
C LEU A 191 0.38 7.00 1.10
N GLY A 192 0.53 8.31 1.26
CA GLY A 192 0.06 9.32 0.32
C GLY A 192 -1.20 10.08 0.79
N VAL A 193 -2.02 9.50 1.68
CA VAL A 193 -3.21 10.16 2.25
C VAL A 193 -3.08 10.45 3.74
N ARG A 194 -2.11 9.86 4.40
CA ARG A 194 -1.70 10.19 5.76
C ARG A 194 -0.19 10.31 5.81
N LYS A 195 0.31 11.25 6.61
CA LYS A 195 1.74 11.37 6.87
C LYS A 195 2.24 10.11 7.57
N LEU A 196 3.26 9.49 7.00
CA LEU A 196 3.92 8.36 7.64
C LEU A 196 4.93 8.87 8.67
N GLU A 197 4.82 8.37 9.89
CA GLU A 197 5.83 8.51 10.95
C GLU A 197 6.22 7.10 11.38
N LEU A 198 7.06 6.47 10.55
CA LEU A 198 7.47 5.09 10.78
C LEU A 198 8.47 5.01 11.95
N PRO A 199 8.10 4.33 13.07
CA PRO A 199 9.00 4.19 14.21
C PRO A 199 10.31 3.48 13.80
N LYS A 200 11.43 3.87 14.45
CA LYS A 200 12.75 3.30 14.16
C LYS A 200 12.86 1.78 14.35
N ARG A 201 11.93 1.21 15.11
CA ARG A 201 11.84 -0.23 15.40
C ARG A 201 11.31 -1.04 14.21
N PHE A 202 10.61 -0.41 13.24
CA PHE A 202 10.21 -1.10 12.02
C PHE A 202 11.42 -1.35 11.13
N ASP A 203 11.58 -2.59 10.71
CA ASP A 203 12.72 -3.09 9.94
C ASP A 203 12.48 -2.95 8.43
N ALA A 204 11.22 -3.11 8.00
CA ALA A 204 10.83 -3.02 6.59
C ALA A 204 9.43 -2.43 6.42
N LEU A 205 9.15 -1.97 5.19
CA LEU A 205 7.85 -1.51 4.74
C LEU A 205 7.58 -2.02 3.33
N ILE A 206 6.34 -2.39 3.05
CA ILE A 206 5.85 -2.74 1.72
C ILE A 206 4.72 -1.80 1.31
N SER A 207 4.66 -1.44 0.03
CA SER A 207 3.61 -0.59 -0.53
C SER A 207 3.53 -0.72 -2.05
N THR A 208 2.62 0.04 -2.66
CA THR A 208 2.46 0.15 -4.12
C THR A 208 2.05 1.58 -4.51
N SER A 209 2.35 1.98 -5.72
CA SER A 209 2.10 3.34 -6.17
C SER A 209 0.66 3.60 -6.67
N LEU A 210 -0.10 2.55 -7.00
CA LEU A 210 -1.38 2.71 -7.74
C LEU A 210 -2.50 3.42 -6.98
N LYS A 211 -2.46 3.41 -5.64
CA LYS A 211 -3.53 3.96 -4.80
C LYS A 211 -3.30 5.44 -4.49
N TRP A 212 -3.14 5.78 -3.25
CA TRP A 212 -2.98 7.16 -2.77
C TRP A 212 -1.69 7.87 -3.27
N LEU A 213 -0.76 7.13 -3.88
CA LEU A 213 0.42 7.69 -4.55
C LEU A 213 0.15 8.05 -6.03
N CYS A 214 -1.07 7.82 -6.53
CA CYS A 214 -1.53 8.21 -7.86
C CYS A 214 -0.64 7.70 -9.02
N GLY A 215 -0.08 6.50 -8.85
CA GLY A 215 0.70 5.79 -9.87
C GLY A 215 -0.09 4.68 -10.54
N THR A 216 0.60 3.61 -10.96
CA THR A 216 -0.01 2.48 -11.69
C THR A 216 0.18 1.14 -10.97
N ALA A 217 -0.57 0.13 -11.40
CA ALA A 217 -0.29 -1.25 -11.05
C ALA A 217 1.09 -1.68 -11.59
N GLY A 218 1.75 -2.62 -10.92
CA GLY A 218 3.08 -3.10 -11.31
C GLY A 218 4.25 -2.32 -10.69
N ALA A 219 3.99 -1.20 -10.00
CA ALA A 219 5.01 -0.42 -9.28
C ALA A 219 4.88 -0.61 -7.77
N GLY A 220 5.23 -1.78 -7.30
CA GLY A 220 5.37 -2.11 -5.89
C GLY A 220 6.77 -1.80 -5.36
N VAL A 221 6.91 -1.69 -4.07
CA VAL A 221 8.17 -1.38 -3.39
C VAL A 221 8.35 -2.18 -2.11
N VAL A 222 9.60 -2.48 -1.83
CA VAL A 222 10.10 -2.94 -0.53
C VAL A 222 11.09 -1.89 -0.03
N TRP A 223 10.82 -1.28 1.11
CA TRP A 223 11.80 -0.48 1.83
C TRP A 223 12.34 -1.31 2.99
N VAL A 224 13.64 -1.38 3.13
CA VAL A 224 14.31 -2.05 4.26
C VAL A 224 15.30 -1.09 4.88
N ARG A 225 15.20 -0.89 6.18
CA ARG A 225 16.12 -0.06 6.94
C ARG A 225 17.57 -0.52 6.71
N LYS A 226 18.46 0.40 6.38
CA LYS A 226 19.85 0.11 6.04
C LYS A 226 20.56 -0.78 7.07
N SER A 227 20.33 -0.55 8.37
CA SER A 227 20.92 -1.34 9.44
C SER A 227 20.42 -2.78 9.53
N GLN A 228 19.34 -3.13 8.81
CA GLN A 228 18.72 -4.44 8.82
C GLN A 228 18.94 -5.24 7.53
N LEU A 229 19.53 -4.62 6.51
CA LEU A 229 19.73 -5.25 5.19
C LEU A 229 20.46 -6.59 5.27
N GLU A 230 21.46 -6.72 6.15
CA GLU A 230 22.27 -7.95 6.28
C GLU A 230 21.47 -9.16 6.82
N LEU A 231 20.29 -8.94 7.42
CA LEU A 231 19.39 -10.02 7.84
C LEU A 231 18.73 -10.72 6.64
N PHE A 232 18.69 -10.07 5.50
CA PHE A 232 17.94 -10.55 4.33
C PHE A 232 18.88 -11.04 3.23
N SER A 233 18.83 -12.35 2.96
CA SER A 233 19.59 -13.00 1.89
C SER A 233 18.63 -13.72 0.93
N PRO A 234 17.94 -13.00 0.01
CA PRO A 234 16.96 -13.60 -0.88
C PRO A 234 17.55 -14.74 -1.71
N LYS A 235 16.78 -15.83 -1.86
CA LYS A 235 17.17 -17.02 -2.65
C LYS A 235 16.72 -16.90 -4.10
N PHE A 236 15.61 -16.14 -4.35
CA PHE A 236 15.20 -15.77 -5.71
C PHE A 236 16.09 -14.63 -6.22
N ARG A 237 17.14 -15.02 -6.93
CA ARG A 237 18.23 -14.16 -7.40
C ARG A 237 18.18 -13.99 -8.91
N GLY A 238 18.71 -12.87 -9.37
CA GLY A 238 18.99 -12.63 -10.77
C GLY A 238 20.10 -11.60 -10.91
N TRP A 239 20.41 -11.22 -12.12
CA TRP A 239 21.54 -10.34 -12.39
C TRP A 239 21.41 -8.93 -11.80
N PHE A 240 20.15 -8.43 -11.58
CA PHE A 240 19.90 -7.15 -10.93
C PHE A 240 19.93 -7.20 -9.39
N SER A 241 19.97 -8.38 -8.78
CA SER A 241 20.17 -8.52 -7.33
C SER A 241 21.62 -8.57 -6.89
N GLN A 242 22.57 -8.51 -7.83
CA GLN A 242 24.01 -8.45 -7.55
C GLN A 242 24.47 -7.04 -7.24
N GLU A 243 25.61 -6.96 -6.55
CA GLU A 243 26.36 -5.72 -6.32
C GLU A 243 26.71 -5.01 -7.63
N ASN A 244 27.16 -5.77 -8.62
CA ASN A 244 27.44 -5.27 -9.97
C ASN A 244 26.67 -6.07 -11.01
N PRO A 245 25.53 -5.57 -11.55
CA PRO A 245 24.77 -6.25 -12.58
C PRO A 245 25.56 -6.57 -13.85
N MET A 246 26.70 -5.89 -14.10
CA MET A 246 27.56 -6.16 -15.26
C MET A 246 28.61 -7.23 -14.99
N ASN A 247 28.62 -7.83 -13.80
CA ASN A 247 29.45 -9.00 -13.53
C ASN A 247 28.84 -10.24 -14.19
N TRP A 248 29.55 -10.82 -15.17
CA TRP A 248 29.14 -12.02 -15.91
C TRP A 248 29.84 -13.30 -15.42
N ASP A 249 30.60 -13.22 -14.31
CA ASP A 249 31.21 -14.38 -13.68
C ASP A 249 30.12 -15.18 -12.94
N ILE A 250 29.73 -16.32 -13.52
CA ILE A 250 28.64 -17.16 -13.00
C ILE A 250 29.01 -17.89 -11.71
N ASP A 251 30.29 -17.97 -11.38
CA ASP A 251 30.80 -18.64 -10.17
C ASP A 251 30.91 -17.67 -8.97
N ASN A 252 30.83 -16.36 -9.21
CA ASN A 252 31.00 -15.32 -8.19
C ASN A 252 29.77 -14.38 -8.12
N PHE A 253 28.78 -14.77 -7.31
CA PHE A 253 27.60 -13.99 -7.06
C PHE A 253 27.68 -13.28 -5.70
N ASN A 254 27.69 -11.93 -5.70
CA ASN A 254 27.61 -11.10 -4.52
C ASN A 254 26.28 -10.35 -4.50
N LEU A 255 25.48 -10.50 -3.42
CA LEU A 255 24.24 -9.72 -3.25
C LEU A 255 24.55 -8.22 -3.19
N ALA A 256 23.68 -7.41 -3.77
CA ALA A 256 23.73 -5.98 -3.65
C ALA A 256 23.74 -5.55 -2.17
N PRO A 257 24.61 -4.58 -1.78
CA PRO A 257 24.67 -4.05 -0.41
C PRO A 257 23.49 -3.10 -0.10
N SER A 258 22.45 -3.12 -0.93
CA SER A 258 21.27 -2.27 -0.86
C SER A 258 20.01 -3.11 -1.04
N SER A 259 18.81 -2.49 -0.94
CA SER A 259 17.54 -3.16 -1.21
C SER A 259 17.36 -3.62 -2.65
N LYS A 260 18.27 -3.28 -3.57
CA LYS A 260 18.36 -3.90 -4.91
C LYS A 260 18.54 -5.43 -4.81
N ARG A 261 19.04 -5.96 -3.69
CA ARG A 261 19.09 -7.43 -3.43
C ARG A 261 17.74 -8.14 -3.53
N PHE A 262 16.62 -7.41 -3.39
CA PHE A 262 15.27 -7.94 -3.55
C PHE A 262 14.76 -7.93 -5.00
N GLU A 263 15.49 -7.32 -5.92
CA GLU A 263 15.21 -7.37 -7.35
C GLU A 263 15.78 -8.67 -7.93
N ASN A 264 15.45 -9.04 -9.15
CA ASN A 264 15.96 -10.28 -9.72
C ASN A 264 16.36 -10.17 -11.20
N GLY A 265 15.45 -10.37 -12.13
CA GLY A 265 15.73 -10.28 -13.55
C GLY A 265 15.81 -8.85 -14.07
N THR A 266 15.70 -8.70 -15.37
CA THR A 266 15.59 -7.39 -16.03
C THR A 266 14.38 -6.64 -15.46
N PRO A 267 14.55 -5.41 -14.95
CA PRO A 267 13.44 -4.65 -14.38
C PRO A 267 12.41 -4.31 -15.46
N ASN A 268 11.14 -4.28 -15.06
CA ASN A 268 10.08 -3.68 -15.88
C ASN A 268 9.98 -2.19 -15.56
N PRO A 269 10.47 -1.28 -16.42
CA PRO A 269 10.52 0.15 -16.09
C PRO A 269 9.17 0.85 -16.23
N LEU A 270 8.27 0.37 -17.10
CA LEU A 270 7.05 1.08 -17.49
C LEU A 270 6.15 1.49 -16.31
N PRO A 271 5.83 0.61 -15.33
CA PRO A 271 4.98 1.01 -14.22
C PRO A 271 5.59 2.11 -13.35
N TYR A 272 6.89 2.09 -13.16
CA TYR A 272 7.61 3.10 -12.37
C TYR A 272 7.67 4.44 -13.07
N ILE A 273 7.94 4.44 -14.39
CA ILE A 273 7.95 5.65 -15.23
C ILE A 273 6.56 6.28 -15.27
N ALA A 274 5.52 5.47 -15.47
CA ALA A 274 4.14 5.93 -15.42
C ALA A 274 3.73 6.45 -14.03
N GLY A 275 4.24 5.83 -12.96
CA GLY A 275 3.93 6.21 -11.58
C GLY A 275 4.75 7.38 -11.05
N LEU A 276 5.91 7.67 -11.62
CA LEU A 276 6.85 8.68 -11.13
C LEU A 276 6.23 10.10 -11.02
N PRO A 277 5.44 10.60 -11.99
CA PRO A 277 4.78 11.90 -11.85
C PRO A 277 3.83 11.97 -10.64
N GLY A 278 3.08 10.88 -10.36
CA GLY A 278 2.21 10.80 -9.18
C GLY A 278 2.99 10.83 -7.89
N LEU A 279 4.02 9.99 -7.78
CA LEU A 279 4.91 9.94 -6.62
C LEU A 279 5.59 11.29 -6.37
N ASN A 280 6.12 11.94 -7.39
CA ASN A 280 6.72 13.26 -7.30
C ASN A 280 5.73 14.34 -6.84
N TRP A 281 4.48 14.28 -7.31
CA TRP A 281 3.44 15.18 -6.83
C TRP A 281 3.18 15.00 -5.34
N VAL A 282 3.10 13.77 -4.85
CA VAL A 282 2.93 13.46 -3.42
C VAL A 282 4.08 14.00 -2.60
N VAL A 283 5.32 13.74 -3.00
CA VAL A 283 6.56 14.19 -2.31
C VAL A 283 6.65 15.72 -2.25
N LYS A 284 6.25 16.42 -3.31
CA LYS A 284 6.26 17.90 -3.40
C LYS A 284 5.12 18.59 -2.65
N GLY A 285 4.46 17.89 -1.72
CA GLY A 285 3.42 18.44 -0.85
C GLY A 285 1.99 18.14 -1.29
N GLY A 286 1.80 17.32 -2.33
CA GLY A 286 0.49 16.81 -2.74
C GLY A 286 -0.17 15.99 -1.63
N ASN A 287 0.63 15.19 -0.89
CA ASN A 287 0.16 14.44 0.27
C ASN A 287 -0.52 15.32 1.33
N LEU A 288 0.03 16.47 1.67
CA LEU A 288 -0.55 17.36 2.68
C LEU A 288 -1.90 17.93 2.21
N ARG A 289 -2.01 18.28 0.91
CA ARG A 289 -3.27 18.74 0.32
C ARG A 289 -4.30 17.63 0.29
N GLN A 290 -3.90 16.43 -0.13
CA GLN A 290 -4.75 15.25 -0.16
C GLN A 290 -5.21 14.84 1.25
N GLU A 291 -4.32 14.86 2.23
CA GLU A 291 -4.63 14.55 3.63
C GLU A 291 -5.65 15.55 4.19
N LYS A 292 -5.42 16.84 4.02
CA LYS A 292 -6.33 17.89 4.50
C LYS A 292 -7.72 17.77 3.86
N HIS A 293 -7.78 17.59 2.55
CA HIS A 293 -9.03 17.44 1.81
C HIS A 293 -9.78 16.15 2.23
N ASN A 294 -9.09 15.01 2.20
CA ASN A 294 -9.66 13.73 2.61
C ASN A 294 -10.15 13.76 4.07
N HIS A 295 -9.37 14.35 4.99
CA HIS A 295 -9.76 14.47 6.39
C HIS A 295 -11.05 15.26 6.57
N ARG A 296 -11.20 16.40 5.87
CA ARG A 296 -12.43 17.20 5.88
C ARG A 296 -13.62 16.37 5.41
N MET A 297 -13.53 15.80 4.20
CA MET A 297 -14.63 15.03 3.60
C MET A 297 -15.02 13.80 4.42
N THR A 298 -14.03 13.05 4.92
CA THR A 298 -14.32 11.86 5.74
C THR A 298 -14.90 12.22 7.10
N SER A 299 -14.56 13.37 7.68
CA SER A 299 -15.14 13.84 8.94
C SER A 299 -16.57 14.28 8.75
N GLU A 300 -16.84 15.06 7.72
CA GLU A 300 -18.20 15.50 7.33
C GLU A 300 -19.12 14.31 7.04
N LEU A 301 -18.63 13.35 6.26
CA LEU A 301 -19.39 12.12 5.99
C LEU A 301 -19.71 11.34 7.28
N ILE A 302 -18.72 11.16 8.17
CA ILE A 302 -18.95 10.44 9.44
C ILE A 302 -19.98 11.16 10.31
N GLU A 303 -19.93 12.51 10.40
CA GLU A 303 -20.92 13.30 11.14
C GLU A 303 -22.33 13.07 10.59
N LEU A 304 -22.51 13.12 9.27
CA LEU A 304 -23.80 12.86 8.61
C LEU A 304 -24.30 11.43 8.83
N LEU A 305 -23.42 10.43 8.72
CA LEU A 305 -23.78 9.03 8.95
C LEU A 305 -24.24 8.78 10.39
N LEU A 306 -23.56 9.38 11.37
CA LEU A 306 -23.93 9.29 12.78
C LEU A 306 -25.26 9.99 13.07
N GLU A 307 -25.49 11.19 12.50
CA GLU A 307 -26.78 11.91 12.62
C GLU A 307 -27.95 11.07 12.08
N LYS A 308 -27.73 10.40 10.97
CA LYS A 308 -28.76 9.52 10.33
C LYS A 308 -28.81 8.12 10.93
N GLN A 309 -28.02 7.81 11.97
CA GLN A 309 -27.97 6.50 12.63
C GLN A 309 -27.62 5.34 11.67
N ILE A 310 -26.81 5.60 10.66
CA ILE A 310 -26.35 4.59 9.71
C ILE A 310 -25.18 3.80 10.33
N ASP A 311 -25.17 2.46 10.14
CA ASP A 311 -24.16 1.56 10.75
C ASP A 311 -22.76 1.80 10.17
N LEU A 312 -21.96 2.53 10.92
CA LEU A 312 -20.59 2.92 10.55
C LEU A 312 -19.56 1.88 11.02
N VAL A 313 -18.80 1.37 10.07
CA VAL A 313 -17.73 0.36 10.31
C VAL A 313 -16.38 0.99 10.61
N THR A 314 -16.09 2.11 9.97
CA THR A 314 -14.83 2.84 10.15
C THR A 314 -14.79 3.53 11.51
N PRO A 315 -13.66 3.49 12.25
CA PRO A 315 -13.50 4.25 13.50
C PRO A 315 -13.75 5.76 13.30
N THR A 316 -14.51 6.36 14.23
CA THR A 316 -14.85 7.79 14.17
C THR A 316 -13.67 8.70 14.45
N ALA A 317 -12.76 8.29 15.35
CA ALA A 317 -11.60 9.08 15.72
C ALA A 317 -10.61 9.21 14.54
N SER A 318 -10.20 10.44 14.23
CA SER A 318 -9.34 10.73 13.07
C SER A 318 -7.96 10.08 13.14
N ASN A 319 -7.43 9.86 14.35
CA ASN A 319 -6.17 9.16 14.58
C ASN A 319 -6.30 7.64 14.53
N ALA A 320 -7.50 7.10 14.51
CA ALA A 320 -7.78 5.66 14.43
C ALA A 320 -8.25 5.20 13.05
N ARG A 321 -8.26 6.09 12.03
CA ARG A 321 -8.71 5.76 10.67
C ARG A 321 -7.75 6.20 9.58
N GLY A 322 -7.84 5.52 8.45
CA GLY A 322 -7.16 5.86 7.20
C GLY A 322 -7.92 6.88 6.36
N GLY A 323 -7.90 6.70 5.03
CA GLY A 323 -8.49 7.62 4.06
C GLY A 323 -9.89 7.25 3.56
N SER A 324 -10.46 6.13 3.97
CA SER A 324 -11.77 5.65 3.51
C SER A 324 -12.78 5.63 4.64
N VAL A 325 -14.06 5.66 4.29
CA VAL A 325 -15.19 5.44 5.21
C VAL A 325 -15.98 4.23 4.72
N MET A 326 -16.21 3.26 5.59
CA MET A 326 -16.96 2.04 5.33
C MET A 326 -18.25 2.04 6.14
N VAL A 327 -19.33 1.65 5.46
CA VAL A 327 -20.70 1.62 5.98
C VAL A 327 -21.28 0.24 5.76
N ASN A 328 -21.90 -0.33 6.78
CA ASN A 328 -22.63 -1.59 6.67
C ASN A 328 -24.08 -1.34 6.29
N VAL A 329 -24.51 -1.86 5.14
CA VAL A 329 -25.90 -1.80 4.67
C VAL A 329 -26.58 -3.18 4.70
N GLY A 330 -25.99 -4.13 5.41
CA GLY A 330 -26.54 -5.46 5.68
C GLY A 330 -26.28 -6.44 4.55
N THR A 331 -26.90 -6.27 3.38
CA THR A 331 -26.84 -7.27 2.30
C THR A 331 -26.02 -6.80 1.10
N VAL A 332 -25.59 -7.76 0.27
CA VAL A 332 -24.92 -7.47 -1.01
C VAL A 332 -25.89 -6.80 -1.99
N GLU A 333 -27.14 -7.19 -1.96
CA GLU A 333 -28.19 -6.65 -2.81
C GLU A 333 -28.43 -5.17 -2.50
N THR A 334 -28.58 -4.80 -1.23
CA THR A 334 -28.69 -3.39 -0.81
C THR A 334 -27.45 -2.60 -1.23
N ALA A 335 -26.25 -3.16 -1.02
CA ALA A 335 -25.01 -2.49 -1.42
C ALA A 335 -24.97 -2.21 -2.93
N ARG A 336 -25.41 -3.16 -3.76
CA ARG A 336 -25.51 -2.97 -5.22
C ARG A 336 -26.50 -1.86 -5.60
N SER A 337 -27.69 -1.87 -5.02
CA SER A 337 -28.68 -0.82 -5.28
C SER A 337 -28.15 0.57 -4.96
N VAL A 338 -27.46 0.72 -3.82
CA VAL A 338 -26.81 2.00 -3.45
C VAL A 338 -25.73 2.39 -4.45
N ILE A 339 -24.90 1.44 -4.92
CA ILE A 339 -23.85 1.70 -5.93
C ILE A 339 -24.48 2.16 -7.24
N ASP A 340 -25.54 1.48 -7.71
CA ASP A 340 -26.22 1.82 -8.95
C ASP A 340 -26.87 3.22 -8.87
N ASP A 341 -27.51 3.54 -7.74
CA ASP A 341 -28.07 4.88 -7.48
C ASP A 341 -26.98 5.96 -7.46
N CYS A 342 -25.87 5.74 -6.74
CA CYS A 342 -24.74 6.65 -6.71
C CYS A 342 -24.16 6.86 -8.12
N ALA A 343 -23.99 5.78 -8.88
CA ALA A 343 -23.46 5.85 -10.25
C ALA A 343 -24.38 6.66 -11.17
N SER A 344 -25.73 6.53 -11.02
CA SER A 344 -26.69 7.34 -11.77
C SER A 344 -26.59 8.84 -11.50
N GLU A 345 -26.07 9.21 -10.33
CA GLU A 345 -25.79 10.59 -9.92
C GLU A 345 -24.29 10.96 -10.09
N SER A 346 -23.55 10.15 -10.88
CA SER A 346 -22.13 10.36 -11.16
C SER A 346 -21.21 10.23 -9.94
N VAL A 347 -21.59 9.49 -8.91
CA VAL A 347 -20.74 9.19 -7.75
C VAL A 347 -20.29 7.73 -7.81
N LEU A 348 -18.96 7.51 -7.85
CA LEU A 348 -18.35 6.20 -8.01
C LEU A 348 -17.82 5.67 -6.68
N ILE A 349 -18.43 4.60 -6.21
CA ILE A 349 -18.07 3.87 -4.99
C ILE A 349 -18.02 2.37 -5.27
N ASP A 350 -17.58 1.57 -4.32
CA ASP A 350 -17.64 0.10 -4.42
C ASP A 350 -18.04 -0.54 -3.07
N ASN A 351 -18.07 -1.89 -3.04
CA ASN A 351 -18.38 -2.65 -1.84
C ASN A 351 -17.47 -3.86 -1.63
N ARG A 352 -17.53 -4.39 -0.40
CA ARG A 352 -17.08 -5.72 -0.04
C ARG A 352 -18.20 -6.41 0.74
N GLY A 353 -18.91 -7.34 0.06
CA GLY A 353 -20.14 -7.88 0.65
C GLY A 353 -21.18 -6.78 0.89
N GLY A 354 -21.75 -6.70 2.08
CA GLY A 354 -22.68 -5.65 2.49
C GLY A 354 -21.99 -4.36 3.00
N LEU A 355 -20.65 -4.23 2.88
CA LEU A 355 -19.90 -3.04 3.31
C LEU A 355 -19.65 -2.14 2.11
N LEU A 356 -20.28 -0.97 2.06
CA LEU A 356 -19.97 0.09 1.10
C LEU A 356 -18.66 0.78 1.48
N ARG A 357 -17.91 1.24 0.47
CA ARG A 357 -16.65 1.98 0.66
C ARG A 357 -16.67 3.29 -0.08
N PHE A 358 -16.51 4.38 0.66
CA PHE A 358 -16.34 5.74 0.15
C PHE A 358 -14.93 6.22 0.47
N SER A 359 -14.11 6.45 -0.56
CA SER A 359 -12.68 6.78 -0.42
C SER A 359 -12.36 8.05 -1.18
N PRO A 360 -12.66 9.23 -0.61
CA PRO A 360 -12.51 10.51 -1.30
C PRO A 360 -11.03 10.91 -1.40
N GLY A 361 -10.62 11.37 -2.56
CA GLY A 361 -9.29 11.94 -2.79
C GLY A 361 -9.36 13.38 -3.23
N ILE A 362 -8.24 13.92 -3.72
CA ILE A 362 -8.09 15.35 -4.00
C ILE A 362 -9.05 15.90 -5.07
N LEU A 363 -9.59 15.05 -5.95
CA LEU A 363 -10.54 15.43 -6.98
C LEU A 363 -12.01 15.19 -6.58
N THR A 364 -12.28 14.55 -5.44
CA THR A 364 -13.65 14.31 -4.99
C THR A 364 -14.26 15.60 -4.47
N GLU A 365 -15.47 15.96 -4.94
CA GLU A 365 -16.18 17.18 -4.55
C GLU A 365 -17.23 16.92 -3.46
N ASP A 366 -17.69 17.98 -2.79
CA ASP A 366 -18.54 17.89 -1.60
C ASP A 366 -19.92 17.24 -1.89
N PHE A 367 -20.48 17.47 -3.09
CA PHE A 367 -21.75 16.86 -3.48
C PHE A 367 -21.73 15.32 -3.40
N ALA A 368 -20.57 14.68 -3.58
CA ALA A 368 -20.43 13.24 -3.53
C ALA A 368 -20.74 12.67 -2.12
N VAL A 369 -20.46 13.43 -1.06
CA VAL A 369 -20.79 13.06 0.32
C VAL A 369 -22.29 13.07 0.53
N GLU A 370 -22.97 14.14 0.13
CA GLU A 370 -24.43 14.27 0.27
C GLU A 370 -25.17 13.23 -0.58
N CYS A 371 -24.73 13.02 -1.82
CA CYS A 371 -25.26 12.01 -2.71
C CYS A 371 -25.15 10.61 -2.10
N PHE A 372 -23.97 10.23 -1.60
CA PHE A 372 -23.74 8.91 -1.00
C PHE A 372 -24.68 8.64 0.18
N VAL A 373 -24.82 9.59 1.11
CA VAL A 373 -25.74 9.46 2.25
C VAL A 373 -27.19 9.36 1.78
N SER A 374 -27.60 10.17 0.80
CA SER A 374 -28.96 10.16 0.24
C SER A 374 -29.28 8.82 -0.43
N CYS A 375 -28.33 8.24 -1.17
CA CYS A 375 -28.48 6.93 -1.79
C CYS A 375 -28.66 5.81 -0.76
N ILE A 376 -27.89 5.85 0.35
CA ILE A 376 -28.05 4.88 1.44
C ILE A 376 -29.47 5.00 2.01
N LEU A 377 -29.94 6.20 2.34
CA LEU A 377 -31.25 6.41 2.95
C LEU A 377 -32.42 5.99 2.05
N ARG A 378 -32.27 6.07 0.72
CA ARG A 378 -33.29 5.58 -0.22
C ARG A 378 -33.42 4.07 -0.28
N ASN A 379 -32.34 3.36 0.09
CA ASN A 379 -32.24 1.89 0.01
C ASN A 379 -32.25 1.20 1.40
N SER A 380 -32.49 1.94 2.48
CA SER A 380 -32.52 1.44 3.87
C SER A 380 -33.89 0.94 4.26
#